data_f36fae1058cfc5342cff02a8e0060e37
#
_entry.id   f36fae1058cfc5342cff02a8e0060e37
#
_cell.length_a   1.000
_cell.length_b   1.000
_cell.length_c   1.000
_cell.angle_alpha   90.00
_cell.angle_beta   90.00
_cell.angle_gamma   90.00
#
_symmetry.space_group_name_H-M   'P 1'
#
loop_
_entity.id
_entity.type
_entity.pdbx_description
1 polymer ?
#
loop_
_entity_poly.entity_id
_entity_poly.type
_entity_poly.pdbx_seq_one_letter_code
_entity_poly.pdbx_strand_id
1 'polypeptide(L)'
;MARYRGFVSAEKILSELGAEATAAAKEALAHGADDVVAEAKNRCPVYAGTDKRVVKGALRDSIHKRLRRKDGSVWRIAADAESQDGVPYGVLVEFSPRINRPFLYPALDAKKDGICSAIVDAIRMAIRMRGK
;
A
#
# COMPACT_ATOMS: atom_id res chain seq x y z
N MET A 1 25.04 39.42 11.39
CA MET A 1 25.49 38.05 11.66
C MET A 1 24.48 37.22 12.45
N ALA A 2 23.91 37.78 13.53
CA ALA A 2 22.88 37.07 14.30
C ALA A 2 21.62 36.72 13.47
N ARG A 3 21.23 37.59 12.55
CA ARG A 3 20.11 37.32 11.63
C ARG A 3 20.34 36.09 10.77
N TYR A 4 21.55 35.89 10.24
CA TYR A 4 21.88 34.76 9.39
C TYR A 4 21.88 33.46 10.19
N ARG A 5 22.38 33.48 11.41
CA ARG A 5 22.36 32.30 12.28
C ARG A 5 20.92 31.88 12.61
N GLY A 6 20.05 32.86 12.93
CA GLY A 6 18.64 32.59 13.19
C GLY A 6 17.94 31.99 11.98
N PHE A 7 18.21 32.53 10.80
CA PHE A 7 17.64 32.04 9.55
C PHE A 7 18.09 30.61 9.24
N VAL A 8 19.39 30.32 9.33
CA VAL A 8 19.94 28.97 9.08
C VAL A 8 19.38 27.98 10.08
N SER A 9 19.25 28.35 11.35
CA SER A 9 18.68 27.49 12.37
C SER A 9 17.22 27.14 12.07
N ALA A 10 16.42 28.14 11.66
CA ALA A 10 15.03 27.93 11.30
C ALA A 10 14.91 27.02 10.07
N GLU A 11 15.73 27.22 9.05
CA GLU A 11 15.76 26.41 7.84
C GLU A 11 16.15 24.97 8.17
N LYS A 12 17.12 24.77 9.03
CA LYS A 12 17.54 23.45 9.49
C LYS A 12 16.40 22.72 10.23
N ILE A 13 15.73 23.42 11.15
CA ILE A 13 14.60 22.87 11.90
C ILE A 13 13.48 22.46 10.95
N LEU A 14 13.14 23.31 9.97
CA LEU A 14 12.11 23.00 8.97
C LEU A 14 12.49 21.81 8.12
N SER A 15 13.76 21.71 7.72
CA SER A 15 14.26 20.56 6.95
C SER A 15 14.17 19.26 7.74
N GLU A 16 14.58 19.26 9.01
CA GLU A 16 14.50 18.10 9.89
C GLU A 16 13.04 17.70 10.14
N LEU A 17 12.17 18.68 10.38
CA LEU A 17 10.74 18.43 10.58
C LEU A 17 10.11 17.80 9.35
N GLY A 18 10.46 18.30 8.16
CA GLY A 18 10.01 17.74 6.90
C GLY A 18 10.46 16.30 6.71
N ALA A 19 11.70 15.99 7.09
CA ALA A 19 12.23 14.62 7.01
C ALA A 19 11.49 13.68 7.94
N GLU A 20 11.24 14.10 9.18
CA GLU A 20 10.50 13.31 10.17
C GLU A 20 9.05 13.07 9.73
N ALA A 21 8.38 14.11 9.24
CA ALA A 21 7.02 14.02 8.73
C ALA A 21 6.95 13.09 7.51
N THR A 22 7.91 13.17 6.61
CA THR A 22 7.99 12.30 5.44
C THR A 22 8.20 10.84 5.85
N ALA A 23 9.08 10.58 6.81
CA ALA A 23 9.32 9.23 7.31
C ALA A 23 8.05 8.65 7.95
N ALA A 24 7.34 9.45 8.74
CA ALA A 24 6.08 9.03 9.37
C ALA A 24 5.01 8.72 8.32
N ALA A 25 4.91 9.55 7.27
CA ALA A 25 3.97 9.33 6.17
C ALA A 25 4.28 8.03 5.42
N LYS A 26 5.54 7.76 5.15
CA LYS A 26 5.96 6.53 4.46
C LYS A 26 5.68 5.28 5.29
N GLU A 27 5.90 5.35 6.59
CA GLU A 27 5.57 4.25 7.50
C GLU A 27 4.06 3.98 7.52
N ALA A 28 3.25 5.04 7.61
CA ALA A 28 1.79 4.91 7.55
C ALA A 28 1.33 4.32 6.21
N LEU A 29 1.97 4.72 5.12
CA LEU A 29 1.67 4.17 3.79
C LEU A 29 2.00 2.67 3.71
N ALA A 30 3.13 2.25 4.27
CA ALA A 30 3.51 0.83 4.29
C ALA A 30 2.49 -0.01 5.07
N HIS A 31 2.04 0.48 6.23
CA HIS A 31 0.97 -0.18 7.00
C HIS A 31 -0.35 -0.20 6.22
N GLY A 32 -0.66 0.89 5.52
CA GLY A 32 -1.84 0.96 4.66
C GLY A 32 -1.79 -0.08 3.53
N ALA A 33 -0.62 -0.30 2.96
CA ALA A 33 -0.43 -1.34 1.94
C ALA A 33 -0.72 -2.73 2.50
N ASP A 34 -0.29 -3.00 3.74
CA ASP A 34 -0.62 -4.25 4.42
C ASP A 34 -2.13 -4.42 4.61
N ASP A 35 -2.83 -3.33 4.96
CA ASP A 35 -4.28 -3.35 5.11
C ASP A 35 -4.99 -3.66 3.79
N VAL A 36 -4.50 -3.09 2.68
CA VAL A 36 -5.04 -3.39 1.35
C VAL A 36 -4.81 -4.86 0.99
N VAL A 37 -3.63 -5.40 1.28
CA VAL A 37 -3.33 -6.82 1.04
C VAL A 37 -4.30 -7.70 1.82
N ALA A 38 -4.52 -7.41 3.10
CA ALA A 38 -5.44 -8.19 3.93
C ALA A 38 -6.87 -8.13 3.40
N GLU A 39 -7.35 -6.94 3.01
CA GLU A 39 -8.69 -6.78 2.47
C GLU A 39 -8.84 -7.46 1.12
N ALA A 40 -7.82 -7.38 0.26
CA ALA A 40 -7.82 -8.07 -1.03
C ALA A 40 -7.89 -9.59 -0.84
N LYS A 41 -7.18 -10.13 0.12
CA LYS A 41 -7.26 -11.56 0.46
C LYS A 41 -8.65 -11.96 0.92
N ASN A 42 -9.31 -11.12 1.72
CA ASN A 42 -10.67 -11.37 2.19
C ASN A 42 -11.68 -11.36 1.04
N ARG A 43 -11.46 -10.53 0.03
CA ARG A 43 -12.36 -10.39 -1.12
C ARG A 43 -12.03 -11.34 -2.26
N CYS A 44 -10.82 -11.90 -2.27
CA CYS A 44 -10.36 -12.74 -3.36
C CYS A 44 -11.16 -14.05 -3.41
N PRO A 45 -11.74 -14.40 -4.56
CA PRO A 45 -12.43 -15.68 -4.69
C PRO A 45 -11.44 -16.84 -4.67
N VAL A 46 -11.85 -17.94 -4.04
CA VAL A 46 -11.10 -19.19 -4.09
C VAL A 46 -11.65 -20.03 -5.22
N TYR A 47 -10.76 -20.51 -6.08
CA TYR A 47 -11.17 -21.34 -7.21
C TYR A 47 -11.86 -22.62 -6.73
N ALA A 48 -13.08 -22.84 -7.17
CA ALA A 48 -13.90 -23.98 -6.79
C ALA A 48 -14.14 -24.96 -7.96
N GLY A 49 -13.51 -24.69 -9.11
CA GLY A 49 -13.67 -25.54 -10.30
C GLY A 49 -12.83 -26.80 -10.26
N THR A 50 -12.89 -27.56 -11.35
CA THR A 50 -12.24 -28.87 -11.48
C THR A 50 -10.95 -28.82 -12.31
N ASP A 51 -10.55 -27.66 -12.80
CA ASP A 51 -9.32 -27.51 -13.59
C ASP A 51 -8.10 -27.72 -12.69
N LYS A 52 -7.37 -28.80 -12.93
CA LYS A 52 -6.19 -29.18 -12.14
C LYS A 52 -4.99 -28.25 -12.36
N ARG A 53 -5.01 -27.39 -13.39
CA ARG A 53 -3.94 -26.42 -13.65
C ARG A 53 -3.99 -25.25 -12.67
N VAL A 54 -5.09 -25.08 -11.95
CA VAL A 54 -5.28 -24.00 -10.98
C VAL A 54 -5.31 -24.57 -9.58
N VAL A 55 -4.40 -24.11 -8.73
CA VAL A 55 -4.35 -24.53 -7.32
C VAL A 55 -5.33 -23.69 -6.52
N LYS A 56 -6.18 -24.35 -5.74
CA LYS A 56 -7.17 -23.65 -4.89
C LYS A 56 -6.46 -22.75 -3.88
N GLY A 57 -6.89 -21.50 -3.81
CA GLY A 57 -6.31 -20.51 -2.89
C GLY A 57 -5.00 -19.90 -3.34
N ALA A 58 -4.42 -20.34 -4.46
CA ALA A 58 -3.14 -19.82 -4.94
C ALA A 58 -3.22 -18.34 -5.28
N LEU A 59 -4.32 -17.88 -5.87
CA LEU A 59 -4.50 -16.46 -6.20
C LEU A 59 -4.51 -15.63 -4.93
N ARG A 60 -5.29 -16.01 -3.94
CA ARG A 60 -5.33 -15.30 -2.64
C ARG A 60 -3.96 -15.30 -1.99
N ASP A 61 -3.28 -16.42 -1.97
CA ASP A 61 -1.97 -16.54 -1.32
C ASP A 61 -0.88 -15.77 -2.08
N SER A 62 -1.08 -15.47 -3.37
CA SER A 62 -0.14 -14.69 -4.18
C SER A 62 -0.27 -13.19 -3.96
N ILE A 63 -1.32 -12.71 -3.28
CA ILE A 63 -1.51 -11.29 -3.05
C ILE A 63 -0.42 -10.78 -2.09
N HIS A 64 0.33 -9.79 -2.55
CA HIS A 64 1.44 -9.24 -1.77
C HIS A 64 1.67 -7.78 -2.11
N LYS A 65 2.38 -7.09 -1.24
CA LYS A 65 2.86 -5.74 -1.52
C LYS A 65 4.29 -5.82 -2.03
N ARG A 66 4.62 -4.93 -2.96
CA ARG A 66 5.96 -4.80 -3.51
C ARG A 66 6.37 -3.33 -3.48
N LEU A 67 7.59 -3.08 -3.04
CA LEU A 67 8.14 -1.74 -3.03
C LEU A 67 8.40 -1.30 -4.47
N ARG A 68 7.71 -0.26 -4.94
CA ARG A 68 7.84 0.27 -6.29
C ARG A 68 8.99 1.26 -6.41
N ARG A 69 9.21 2.06 -5.35
CA ARG A 69 10.32 2.99 -5.25
C ARG A 69 11.12 2.70 -3.98
N LYS A 70 12.44 2.73 -4.09
CA LYS A 70 13.33 2.44 -2.96
C LYS A 70 13.13 3.38 -1.78
N ASP A 71 12.65 4.60 -2.04
CA ASP A 71 12.41 5.59 -1.00
C ASP A 71 11.16 5.32 -0.15
N GLY A 72 10.36 4.30 -0.49
CA GLY A 72 9.16 3.94 0.25
C GLY A 72 7.93 4.78 -0.09
N SER A 73 7.99 5.61 -1.13
CA SER A 73 6.87 6.50 -1.49
C SER A 73 5.80 5.82 -2.33
N VAL A 74 6.08 4.68 -2.94
CA VAL A 74 5.13 3.98 -3.80
C VAL A 74 5.19 2.49 -3.53
N TRP A 75 4.06 1.92 -3.20
CA TRP A 75 3.86 0.48 -3.04
C TRP A 75 2.93 -0.05 -4.12
N ARG A 76 3.20 -1.24 -4.59
CA ARG A 76 2.35 -1.94 -5.55
C ARG A 76 1.76 -3.18 -4.87
N ILE A 77 0.45 -3.35 -5.02
CA ILE A 77 -0.23 -4.56 -4.58
C ILE A 77 -0.47 -5.41 -5.81
N ALA A 78 -0.05 -6.65 -5.76
CA ALA A 78 -0.12 -7.56 -6.91
C ALA A 78 -0.63 -8.93 -6.49
N ALA A 79 -1.28 -9.61 -7.42
CA ALA A 79 -1.73 -10.99 -7.30
C ALA A 79 -1.23 -11.71 -8.56
N ASP A 80 -0.09 -12.36 -8.46
CA ASP A 80 0.64 -12.89 -9.61
C ASP A 80 0.66 -14.41 -9.69
N ALA A 81 -0.35 -15.08 -9.10
CA ALA A 81 -0.51 -16.52 -9.26
C ALA A 81 -0.69 -16.89 -10.74
N GLU A 82 -0.06 -17.96 -11.12
CA GLU A 82 -0.14 -18.49 -12.49
C GLU A 82 -0.70 -19.91 -12.45
N SER A 83 -1.39 -20.29 -13.53
CA SER A 83 -1.77 -21.68 -13.73
C SER A 83 -0.51 -22.51 -14.01
N GLN A 84 -0.63 -23.84 -14.02
CA GLN A 84 0.48 -24.72 -14.34
C GLN A 84 1.05 -24.45 -15.75
N ASP A 85 0.23 -23.90 -16.64
CA ASP A 85 0.65 -23.50 -17.99
C ASP A 85 1.34 -22.14 -18.02
N GLY A 86 1.55 -21.50 -16.87
CA GLY A 86 2.16 -20.18 -16.79
C GLY A 86 1.23 -19.01 -17.13
N VAL A 87 -0.09 -19.24 -17.12
CA VAL A 87 -1.06 -18.17 -17.42
C VAL A 87 -1.41 -17.40 -16.15
N PRO A 88 -1.13 -16.08 -16.09
CA PRO A 88 -1.55 -15.27 -14.96
C PRO A 88 -3.06 -15.01 -15.03
N TYR A 89 -3.80 -15.59 -14.10
CA TYR A 89 -5.26 -15.51 -14.13
C TYR A 89 -5.87 -14.46 -13.21
N GLY A 90 -5.07 -13.80 -12.40
CA GLY A 90 -5.54 -12.72 -11.53
C GLY A 90 -6.21 -11.58 -12.28
N VAL A 91 -5.67 -11.21 -13.45
CA VAL A 91 -6.24 -10.19 -14.33
C VAL A 91 -7.65 -10.58 -14.80
N LEU A 92 -7.84 -11.85 -15.14
CA LEU A 92 -9.15 -12.34 -15.56
C LEU A 92 -10.16 -12.27 -14.43
N VAL A 93 -9.78 -12.63 -13.21
CA VAL A 93 -10.65 -12.56 -12.03
C VAL A 93 -11.05 -11.12 -11.76
N GLU A 94 -10.09 -10.16 -11.86
CA GLU A 94 -10.35 -8.76 -11.57
C GLU A 94 -11.22 -8.08 -12.64
N PHE A 95 -10.97 -8.37 -13.92
CA PHE A 95 -11.54 -7.59 -15.02
C PHE A 95 -12.54 -8.33 -15.90
N SER A 96 -12.62 -9.66 -15.84
CA SER A 96 -13.51 -10.40 -16.71
C SER A 96 -14.98 -10.24 -16.29
N PRO A 97 -15.87 -9.78 -17.21
CA PRO A 97 -17.31 -9.70 -16.90
C PRO A 97 -17.95 -11.05 -16.61
N ARG A 98 -17.39 -12.14 -17.12
CA ARG A 98 -17.90 -13.51 -16.89
C ARG A 98 -17.68 -13.93 -15.46
N ILE A 99 -16.52 -13.63 -14.90
CA ILE A 99 -16.17 -14.00 -13.53
C ILE A 99 -16.79 -13.00 -12.57
N ASN A 100 -16.69 -11.70 -12.86
CA ASN A 100 -17.30 -10.59 -12.12
C ASN A 100 -17.04 -10.68 -10.61
N ARG A 101 -15.78 -10.90 -10.23
CA ARG A 101 -15.36 -10.96 -8.82
C ARG A 101 -14.09 -10.16 -8.60
N PRO A 102 -14.14 -8.83 -8.80
CA PRO A 102 -12.99 -7.98 -8.54
C PRO A 102 -12.62 -8.00 -7.05
N PHE A 103 -11.34 -7.99 -6.76
CA PHE A 103 -10.86 -8.06 -5.38
C PHE A 103 -9.77 -7.02 -5.06
N LEU A 104 -8.94 -6.63 -6.03
CA LEU A 104 -7.87 -5.65 -5.81
C LEU A 104 -8.40 -4.22 -5.74
N TYR A 105 -9.14 -3.77 -6.76
CA TYR A 105 -9.68 -2.41 -6.79
C TYR A 105 -10.70 -2.16 -5.69
N PRO A 106 -11.66 -3.08 -5.42
CA PRO A 106 -12.56 -2.88 -4.28
C PRO A 106 -11.84 -2.85 -2.94
N ALA A 107 -10.76 -3.62 -2.77
CA ALA A 107 -9.97 -3.59 -1.55
C ALA A 107 -9.30 -2.23 -1.37
N LEU A 108 -8.72 -1.68 -2.42
CA LEU A 108 -8.12 -0.36 -2.40
C LEU A 108 -9.17 0.71 -2.10
N ASP A 109 -10.32 0.66 -2.76
CA ASP A 109 -11.41 1.62 -2.53
C ASP A 109 -11.90 1.57 -1.09
N ALA A 110 -11.98 0.39 -0.50
CA ALA A 110 -12.43 0.23 0.88
C ALA A 110 -11.45 0.81 1.90
N LYS A 111 -10.14 0.81 1.58
CA LYS A 111 -9.09 1.19 2.53
C LYS A 111 -8.48 2.57 2.27
N LYS A 112 -8.66 3.15 1.06
CA LYS A 112 -7.96 4.37 0.67
C LYS A 112 -8.20 5.55 1.61
N ASP A 113 -9.44 5.76 2.06
CA ASP A 113 -9.77 6.88 2.94
C ASP A 113 -9.12 6.71 4.32
N GLY A 114 -9.14 5.51 4.86
CA GLY A 114 -8.47 5.20 6.11
C GLY A 114 -6.96 5.37 6.01
N ILE A 115 -6.37 4.99 4.88
CA ILE A 115 -4.93 5.15 4.63
C ILE A 115 -4.57 6.62 4.57
N CYS A 116 -5.35 7.43 3.84
CA CYS A 116 -5.13 8.88 3.76
C CYS A 116 -5.24 9.53 5.14
N SER A 117 -6.23 9.15 5.93
CA SER A 117 -6.40 9.65 7.30
C SER A 117 -5.23 9.25 8.18
N ALA A 118 -4.74 8.02 8.07
CA ALA A 118 -3.59 7.55 8.84
C ALA A 118 -2.32 8.30 8.49
N ILE A 119 -2.11 8.60 7.21
CA ILE A 119 -0.96 9.39 6.75
C ILE A 119 -1.03 10.80 7.32
N VAL A 120 -2.17 11.46 7.24
CA VAL A 120 -2.36 12.81 7.78
C VAL A 120 -2.12 12.81 9.29
N ASP A 121 -2.66 11.85 10.02
CA ASP A 121 -2.48 11.74 11.47
C ASP A 121 -1.02 11.50 11.84
N ALA A 122 -0.31 10.67 11.08
CA ALA A 122 1.11 10.38 11.30
C ALA A 122 1.96 11.66 11.11
N ILE A 123 1.65 12.44 10.09
CA ILE A 123 2.33 13.72 9.83
C ILE A 123 2.06 14.69 10.98
N ARG A 124 0.80 14.82 11.39
CA ARG A 124 0.43 15.72 12.51
C ARG A 124 1.13 15.31 13.79
N MET A 125 1.20 14.04 14.08
CA MET A 125 1.87 13.53 15.28
C MET A 125 3.36 13.81 15.24
N ALA A 126 4.03 13.62 14.12
CA ALA A 126 5.45 13.93 13.95
C ALA A 126 5.74 15.40 14.20
N ILE A 127 4.88 16.28 13.69
CA ILE A 127 5.00 17.74 13.88
C ILE A 127 4.81 18.08 15.36
N ARG A 128 3.80 17.52 16.03
CA ARG A 128 3.54 17.79 17.44
C ARG A 128 4.68 17.34 18.34
N MET A 129 5.23 16.15 18.08
CA MET A 129 6.34 15.63 18.88
C MET A 129 7.59 16.48 18.75
N ARG A 130 7.84 17.01 17.57
CA ARG A 130 8.97 17.90 17.32
C ARG A 130 8.78 19.27 18.01
N GLY A 131 7.54 19.75 18.07
CA GLY A 131 7.19 21.03 18.68
C GLY A 131 7.24 21.06 20.20
N LYS A 132 7.44 19.92 20.83
CA LYS A 132 7.63 19.82 22.27
C LYS A 132 9.11 19.81 22.61
#